data_ff90307bc7033f14a7f7d80e29767cf1
#
_entry.id   ff90307bc7033f14a7f7d80e29767cf1
#
_cell.length_a   1.000
_cell.length_b   1.000
_cell.length_c   1.000
_cell.angle_alpha   90.00
_cell.angle_beta   90.00
_cell.angle_gamma   90.00
#
_symmetry.space_group_name_H-M   'P 1'
#
loop_
_entity.id
_entity.type
_entity.pdbx_description
1 polymer ?
#
loop_
_entity_poly.entity_id
_entity_poly.type
_entity_poly.pdbx_seq_one_letter_code
_entity_poly.pdbx_strand_id
1 'polypeptide(L)'
;MKNTIKFNGELVTVFGHKIHIYRAGNTNAPKILFMSGHCTIAPVYDFKVLYEKLLPDFRVIVIEKFGYGYSDIFNSPCDIDTLVAMQRQALEMLGEEGPYILAPHSMSGIEAIRWKQKFSEEVSAIIGIDMATPLSFSVWTEEEMQKTVRLMKVLRGLKIAGILSSVTNLSLTEEEFKQHKLLKKRNTFNICCINEARKVLNNARVVDEDGDIQCPMLLFSSNGEDQERDWVENQAKFASNMGATLISYDCSHYIHHFKSDEMCKEITEFLYSLKFNNL
;
A
#
# COMPACT_ATOMS: atom_id res chain seq x y z
N MET A 1 -7.50 24.63 23.11
CA MET A 1 -7.94 24.62 21.70
C MET A 1 -8.01 23.16 21.26
N LYS A 2 -9.16 22.69 20.75
CA LYS A 2 -9.23 21.36 20.13
C LYS A 2 -8.35 21.40 18.89
N ASN A 3 -7.29 20.60 18.82
CA ASN A 3 -6.48 20.43 17.62
C ASN A 3 -7.39 19.88 16.51
N THR A 4 -7.87 20.75 15.65
CA THR A 4 -8.66 20.34 14.49
C THR A 4 -7.70 19.68 13.51
N ILE A 5 -7.96 18.43 13.18
CA ILE A 5 -7.20 17.69 12.17
C ILE A 5 -7.46 18.37 10.82
N LYS A 6 -6.39 18.89 10.20
CA LYS A 6 -6.43 19.44 8.84
C LYS A 6 -5.79 18.43 7.90
N PHE A 7 -6.41 18.18 6.78
CA PHE A 7 -5.90 17.27 5.74
C PHE A 7 -6.13 17.86 4.35
N ASN A 8 -5.27 17.49 3.43
CA ASN A 8 -5.45 17.69 1.99
C ASN A 8 -6.06 16.43 1.42
N GLY A 9 -7.10 16.55 0.59
CA GLY A 9 -7.81 15.42 0.02
C GLY A 9 -9.29 15.44 0.36
N GLU A 10 -9.96 14.33 0.15
CA GLU A 10 -11.41 14.20 0.21
C GLU A 10 -11.82 13.04 1.13
N LEU A 11 -12.97 13.19 1.78
CA LEU A 11 -13.59 12.12 2.55
C LEU A 11 -14.83 11.62 1.83
N VAL A 12 -14.80 10.38 1.40
CA VAL A 12 -15.96 9.68 0.82
C VAL A 12 -16.56 8.69 1.81
N THR A 13 -17.83 8.34 1.63
CA THR A 13 -18.51 7.37 2.48
C THR A 13 -18.56 6.02 1.79
N VAL A 14 -17.87 5.03 2.35
CA VAL A 14 -17.83 3.65 1.89
C VAL A 14 -18.30 2.75 3.03
N PHE A 15 -19.23 1.85 2.80
CA PHE A 15 -19.83 0.98 3.83
C PHE A 15 -20.32 1.74 5.08
N GLY A 16 -20.79 2.98 4.89
CA GLY A 16 -21.27 3.84 5.99
C GLY A 16 -20.17 4.56 6.80
N HIS A 17 -18.91 4.40 6.45
CA HIS A 17 -17.75 5.00 7.13
C HIS A 17 -16.94 5.88 6.19
N LYS A 18 -16.18 6.84 6.74
CA LYS A 18 -15.38 7.78 5.96
C LYS A 18 -14.03 7.18 5.58
N ILE A 19 -13.70 7.25 4.30
CA ILE A 19 -12.38 6.97 3.73
C ILE A 19 -11.79 8.27 3.21
N HIS A 20 -10.54 8.51 3.55
CA HIS A 20 -9.76 9.61 3.02
C HIS A 20 -9.01 9.20 1.75
N ILE A 21 -9.08 10.08 0.75
CA ILE A 21 -8.39 9.91 -0.53
C ILE A 21 -7.71 11.23 -0.89
N TYR A 22 -6.43 11.14 -1.22
CA TYR A 22 -5.67 12.23 -1.82
C TYR A 22 -5.57 12.00 -3.32
N ARG A 23 -5.81 13.06 -4.11
CA ARG A 23 -5.69 13.03 -5.57
C ARG A 23 -4.98 14.29 -6.05
N ALA A 24 -4.02 14.13 -6.96
CA ALA A 24 -3.29 15.24 -7.56
C ALA A 24 -2.81 14.91 -8.99
N GLY A 25 -2.43 15.93 -9.73
CA GLY A 25 -1.95 15.80 -11.11
C GLY A 25 -3.07 15.94 -12.16
N ASN A 26 -2.70 15.82 -13.41
CA ASN A 26 -3.60 15.97 -14.56
C ASN A 26 -4.61 14.81 -14.62
N THR A 27 -5.89 15.12 -14.67
CA THR A 27 -6.97 14.13 -14.72
C THR A 27 -6.94 13.22 -15.95
N ASN A 28 -6.33 13.68 -17.04
CA ASN A 28 -6.19 12.92 -18.29
C ASN A 28 -4.90 12.09 -18.35
N ALA A 29 -4.00 12.24 -17.38
CA ALA A 29 -2.78 11.45 -17.32
C ALA A 29 -3.05 10.03 -16.80
N PRO A 30 -2.16 9.06 -17.08
CA PRO A 30 -2.25 7.72 -16.50
C PRO A 30 -2.29 7.77 -14.98
N LYS A 31 -3.16 6.96 -14.37
CA LYS A 31 -3.49 7.00 -12.94
C LYS A 31 -2.66 6.00 -12.16
N ILE A 32 -1.82 6.49 -11.27
CA ILE A 32 -1.07 5.65 -10.31
C ILE A 32 -1.80 5.67 -8.97
N LEU A 33 -2.25 4.49 -8.55
CA LEU A 33 -2.94 4.27 -7.28
C LEU A 33 -1.98 3.67 -6.26
N PHE A 34 -1.57 4.47 -5.29
CA PHE A 34 -0.73 4.02 -4.18
C PHE A 34 -1.55 3.28 -3.13
N MET A 35 -1.10 2.07 -2.81
CA MET A 35 -1.75 1.15 -1.88
C MET A 35 -0.81 0.87 -0.70
N SER A 36 -1.25 1.17 0.52
CA SER A 36 -0.40 1.12 1.71
C SER A 36 -0.25 -0.28 2.31
N GLY A 37 0.96 -0.56 2.76
CA GLY A 37 1.28 -1.74 3.55
C GLY A 37 0.61 -1.76 4.93
N HIS A 38 0.80 -2.87 5.65
CA HIS A 38 0.21 -3.07 6.96
C HIS A 38 0.69 -2.02 7.98
N CYS A 39 -0.24 -1.46 8.72
CA CYS A 39 0.01 -0.48 9.78
C CYS A 39 0.73 0.81 9.33
N THR A 40 0.73 1.17 8.05
CA THR A 40 1.19 2.48 7.60
C THR A 40 0.35 3.58 8.27
N ILE A 41 1.00 4.48 9.00
CA ILE A 41 0.33 5.46 9.87
C ILE A 41 -0.52 6.44 9.06
N ALA A 42 0.05 6.99 7.99
CA ALA A 42 -0.57 7.99 7.14
C ALA A 42 -0.03 7.85 5.70
N PRO A 43 -0.65 7.02 4.87
CA PRO A 43 -0.22 6.74 3.50
C PRO A 43 0.05 7.98 2.66
N VAL A 44 -0.77 9.02 2.79
CA VAL A 44 -0.58 10.28 2.07
C VAL A 44 0.77 10.93 2.38
N TYR A 45 1.30 10.76 3.58
CA TYR A 45 2.61 11.28 3.97
C TYR A 45 3.73 10.30 3.66
N ASP A 46 3.45 9.02 3.77
CA ASP A 46 4.42 7.95 3.55
C ASP A 46 4.90 7.92 2.09
N PHE A 47 3.98 7.99 1.15
CA PHE A 47 4.30 8.00 -0.28
C PHE A 47 4.69 9.37 -0.84
N LYS A 48 4.62 10.45 -0.04
CA LYS A 48 4.78 11.83 -0.52
C LYS A 48 6.10 12.05 -1.26
N VAL A 49 7.18 11.53 -0.72
CA VAL A 49 8.53 11.65 -1.29
C VAL A 49 8.64 11.08 -2.71
N LEU A 50 7.83 10.08 -3.06
CA LEU A 50 7.80 9.47 -4.38
C LEU A 50 6.71 10.09 -5.27
N TYR A 51 5.47 10.23 -4.78
CA TYR A 51 4.39 10.67 -5.65
C TYR A 51 4.56 12.13 -6.10
N GLU A 52 5.16 13.02 -5.30
CA GLU A 52 5.42 14.40 -5.74
C GLU A 52 6.33 14.47 -6.98
N LYS A 53 7.25 13.51 -7.14
CA LYS A 53 8.13 13.41 -8.29
C LYS A 53 7.41 12.88 -9.54
N LEU A 54 6.35 12.10 -9.36
CA LEU A 54 5.55 11.52 -10.44
C LEU A 54 4.42 12.46 -10.92
N LEU A 55 4.04 13.46 -10.14
CA LEU A 55 2.95 14.39 -10.45
C LEU A 55 3.06 15.11 -11.82
N PRO A 56 4.25 15.49 -12.34
CA PRO A 56 4.35 16.14 -13.64
C PRO A 56 3.77 15.30 -14.80
N ASP A 57 3.88 13.96 -14.70
CA ASP A 57 3.55 13.06 -15.81
C ASP A 57 2.31 12.20 -15.53
N PHE A 58 1.93 12.05 -14.26
CA PHE A 58 0.90 11.10 -13.83
C PHE A 58 -0.17 11.74 -12.95
N ARG A 59 -1.37 11.17 -13.01
CA ARG A 59 -2.42 11.35 -12.01
C ARG A 59 -2.11 10.45 -10.81
N VAL A 60 -1.90 11.03 -9.65
CA VAL A 60 -1.61 10.30 -8.41
C VAL A 60 -2.86 10.20 -7.56
N ILE A 61 -3.12 9.00 -7.02
CA ILE A 61 -4.21 8.71 -6.09
C ILE A 61 -3.62 7.94 -4.92
N VAL A 62 -3.89 8.36 -3.69
CA VAL A 62 -3.52 7.65 -2.46
C VAL A 62 -4.79 7.36 -1.68
N ILE A 63 -5.12 6.07 -1.51
CA ILE A 63 -6.25 5.65 -0.67
C ILE A 63 -5.74 5.29 0.72
N GLU A 64 -6.31 5.93 1.73
CA GLU A 64 -6.07 5.59 3.12
C GLU A 64 -7.17 4.63 3.58
N LYS A 65 -6.86 3.33 3.62
CA LYS A 65 -7.80 2.29 4.07
C LYS A 65 -8.41 2.60 5.44
N PHE A 66 -9.47 1.92 5.84
CA PHE A 66 -10.01 2.07 7.20
C PHE A 66 -8.93 1.81 8.25
N GLY A 67 -8.82 2.72 9.20
CA GLY A 67 -7.78 2.68 10.23
C GLY A 67 -6.46 3.34 9.85
N TYR A 68 -6.31 3.82 8.63
CA TYR A 68 -5.11 4.49 8.12
C TYR A 68 -5.36 5.99 7.95
N GLY A 69 -4.30 6.78 8.06
CA GLY A 69 -4.36 8.22 7.85
C GLY A 69 -5.54 8.87 8.53
N TYR A 70 -6.36 9.54 7.75
CA TYR A 70 -7.54 10.28 8.21
C TYR A 70 -8.85 9.49 8.16
N SER A 71 -8.82 8.25 7.64
CA SER A 71 -10.00 7.39 7.53
C SER A 71 -10.54 6.93 8.88
N ASP A 72 -11.80 6.52 8.91
CA ASP A 72 -12.45 6.03 10.12
C ASP A 72 -11.80 4.75 10.67
N ILE A 73 -11.91 4.59 11.98
CA ILE A 73 -11.46 3.39 12.70
C ILE A 73 -12.70 2.70 13.28
N PHE A 74 -12.96 1.48 12.85
CA PHE A 74 -14.01 0.63 13.38
C PHE A 74 -13.64 -0.84 13.21
N ASN A 75 -14.46 -1.75 13.70
CA ASN A 75 -14.22 -3.19 13.56
C ASN A 75 -14.59 -3.64 12.12
N SER A 76 -13.78 -3.22 11.13
CA SER A 76 -14.02 -3.52 9.72
C SER A 76 -13.69 -4.97 9.38
N PRO A 77 -14.44 -5.58 8.44
CA PRO A 77 -13.99 -6.81 7.80
C PRO A 77 -12.72 -6.51 6.98
N CYS A 78 -11.80 -7.46 6.96
CA CYS A 78 -10.52 -7.34 6.28
C CYS A 78 -10.21 -8.60 5.44
N ASP A 79 -11.24 -9.30 4.95
CA ASP A 79 -11.05 -10.30 3.91
C ASP A 79 -10.66 -9.60 2.60
N ILE A 80 -9.91 -10.32 1.76
CA ILE A 80 -9.25 -9.72 0.59
C ILE A 80 -10.25 -9.10 -0.39
N ASP A 81 -11.41 -9.72 -0.59
CA ASP A 81 -12.42 -9.21 -1.50
C ASP A 81 -13.07 -7.93 -0.97
N THR A 82 -13.30 -7.85 0.34
CA THR A 82 -13.79 -6.62 0.99
C THR A 82 -12.76 -5.49 0.90
N LEU A 83 -11.46 -5.76 1.08
CA LEU A 83 -10.42 -4.74 0.95
C LEU A 83 -10.36 -4.18 -0.48
N VAL A 84 -10.46 -5.02 -1.49
CA VAL A 84 -10.52 -4.58 -2.90
C VAL A 84 -11.82 -3.82 -3.18
N ALA A 85 -12.97 -4.35 -2.75
CA ALA A 85 -14.28 -3.72 -2.96
C ALA A 85 -14.36 -2.32 -2.33
N MET A 86 -13.81 -2.16 -1.12
CA MET A 86 -13.72 -0.87 -0.43
C MET A 86 -12.96 0.18 -1.25
N GLN A 87 -11.81 -0.18 -1.80
CA GLN A 87 -10.97 0.73 -2.58
C GLN A 87 -11.66 1.09 -3.90
N ARG A 88 -12.26 0.12 -4.58
CA ARG A 88 -13.02 0.34 -5.82
C ARG A 88 -14.22 1.27 -5.59
N GLN A 89 -15.01 1.02 -4.55
CA GLN A 89 -16.15 1.89 -4.22
C GLN A 89 -15.70 3.31 -3.88
N ALA A 90 -14.57 3.46 -3.21
CA ALA A 90 -14.03 4.77 -2.88
C ALA A 90 -13.65 5.58 -4.14
N LEU A 91 -13.09 4.92 -5.16
CA LEU A 91 -12.77 5.53 -6.45
C LEU A 91 -14.04 5.87 -7.24
N GLU A 92 -15.01 4.96 -7.30
CA GLU A 92 -16.30 5.16 -7.94
C GLU A 92 -17.03 6.39 -7.39
N MET A 93 -17.05 6.56 -6.05
CA MET A 93 -17.64 7.74 -5.38
C MET A 93 -17.00 9.07 -5.77
N LEU A 94 -15.78 9.04 -6.30
CA LEU A 94 -15.05 10.22 -6.76
C LEU A 94 -15.06 10.39 -8.28
N GLY A 95 -15.74 9.49 -9.01
CA GLY A 95 -15.74 9.46 -10.46
C GLY A 95 -14.35 9.16 -11.06
N GLU A 96 -13.49 8.47 -10.31
CA GLU A 96 -12.22 7.97 -10.85
C GLU A 96 -12.46 6.62 -11.50
N GLU A 97 -12.25 6.54 -12.80
CA GLU A 97 -12.40 5.32 -13.58
C GLU A 97 -11.04 4.76 -13.98
N GLY A 98 -10.93 3.43 -14.03
CA GLY A 98 -9.74 2.74 -14.53
C GLY A 98 -9.48 2.96 -16.04
N PRO A 99 -8.45 2.34 -16.62
CA PRO A 99 -7.55 1.43 -15.92
C PRO A 99 -6.54 2.15 -15.02
N TYR A 100 -6.18 1.50 -13.92
CA TYR A 100 -5.22 2.00 -12.96
C TYR A 100 -3.86 1.31 -13.12
N ILE A 101 -2.80 2.03 -12.78
CA ILE A 101 -1.49 1.49 -12.44
C ILE A 101 -1.48 1.33 -10.93
N LEU A 102 -1.51 0.10 -10.42
CA LEU A 102 -1.48 -0.14 -8.98
C LEU A 102 -0.04 -0.05 -8.47
N ALA A 103 0.17 0.70 -7.40
CA ALA A 103 1.47 0.87 -6.74
C ALA A 103 1.42 0.35 -5.29
N PRO A 104 1.35 -0.98 -5.08
CA PRO A 104 1.29 -1.59 -3.77
C PRO A 104 2.65 -1.55 -3.06
N HIS A 105 2.62 -1.21 -1.76
CA HIS A 105 3.73 -1.38 -0.83
C HIS A 105 3.43 -2.51 0.15
N SER A 106 4.42 -3.39 0.39
CA SER A 106 4.31 -4.42 1.44
C SER A 106 3.04 -5.27 1.30
N MET A 107 2.31 -5.49 2.37
CA MET A 107 1.13 -6.37 2.43
C MET A 107 0.04 -6.06 1.39
N SER A 108 -0.06 -4.82 0.89
CA SER A 108 -1.03 -4.50 -0.17
C SER A 108 -0.71 -5.13 -1.52
N GLY A 109 0.44 -5.79 -1.67
CA GLY A 109 0.75 -6.59 -2.85
C GLY A 109 -0.31 -7.67 -3.12
N ILE A 110 -0.77 -8.38 -2.09
CA ILE A 110 -1.84 -9.37 -2.24
C ILE A 110 -3.18 -8.74 -2.63
N GLU A 111 -3.45 -7.48 -2.19
CA GLU A 111 -4.64 -6.74 -2.61
C GLU A 111 -4.57 -6.37 -4.10
N ALA A 112 -3.40 -5.94 -4.58
CA ALA A 112 -3.19 -5.59 -5.98
C ALA A 112 -3.30 -6.82 -6.91
N ILE A 113 -2.73 -7.96 -6.50
CA ILE A 113 -2.88 -9.23 -7.23
C ILE A 113 -4.35 -9.62 -7.29
N ARG A 114 -5.07 -9.57 -6.13
CA ARG A 114 -6.50 -9.88 -6.07
C ARG A 114 -7.33 -8.97 -6.96
N TRP A 115 -7.02 -7.68 -6.98
CA TRP A 115 -7.71 -6.73 -7.84
C TRP A 115 -7.57 -7.13 -9.31
N LYS A 116 -6.35 -7.43 -9.75
CA LYS A 116 -6.10 -7.90 -11.12
C LYS A 116 -6.78 -9.23 -11.43
N GLN A 117 -6.82 -10.18 -10.49
CA GLN A 117 -7.55 -11.45 -10.67
C GLN A 117 -9.04 -11.25 -10.91
N LYS A 118 -9.67 -10.37 -10.15
CA LYS A 118 -11.14 -10.20 -10.18
C LYS A 118 -11.64 -9.16 -11.17
N PHE A 119 -10.84 -8.14 -11.45
CA PHE A 119 -11.20 -6.99 -12.27
C PHE A 119 -10.06 -6.63 -13.24
N SER A 120 -9.72 -7.58 -14.08
CA SER A 120 -8.54 -7.52 -14.95
C SER A 120 -8.46 -6.24 -15.77
N GLU A 121 -9.60 -5.78 -16.33
CA GLU A 121 -9.65 -4.60 -17.19
C GLU A 121 -9.41 -3.28 -16.44
N GLU A 122 -9.56 -3.29 -15.12
CA GLU A 122 -9.34 -2.09 -14.30
C GLU A 122 -7.86 -1.86 -13.98
N VAL A 123 -6.96 -2.83 -14.27
CA VAL A 123 -5.54 -2.77 -13.91
C VAL A 123 -4.67 -2.91 -15.15
N SER A 124 -3.98 -1.83 -15.52
CA SER A 124 -3.10 -1.76 -16.70
C SER A 124 -1.67 -2.18 -16.41
N ALA A 125 -1.17 -1.93 -15.20
CA ALA A 125 0.17 -2.32 -14.75
C ALA A 125 0.26 -2.39 -13.22
N ILE A 126 1.29 -3.05 -12.70
CA ILE A 126 1.62 -3.06 -11.27
C ILE A 126 3.04 -2.58 -11.06
N ILE A 127 3.22 -1.61 -10.16
CA ILE A 127 4.51 -1.09 -9.70
C ILE A 127 4.70 -1.55 -8.25
N GLY A 128 5.28 -2.71 -8.04
CA GLY A 128 5.48 -3.26 -6.71
C GLY A 128 6.57 -2.52 -5.93
N ILE A 129 6.22 -1.89 -4.82
CA ILE A 129 7.15 -1.19 -3.92
C ILE A 129 7.44 -2.12 -2.75
N ASP A 130 8.43 -2.99 -2.90
CA ASP A 130 8.74 -4.08 -1.96
C ASP A 130 7.49 -4.82 -1.49
N MET A 131 6.65 -5.17 -2.46
CA MET A 131 5.30 -5.70 -2.22
C MET A 131 5.33 -7.15 -1.75
N ALA A 132 4.51 -7.50 -0.79
CA ALA A 132 4.30 -8.89 -0.41
C ALA A 132 3.54 -9.65 -1.50
N THR A 133 3.94 -10.89 -1.72
CA THR A 133 3.29 -11.85 -2.61
C THR A 133 2.67 -12.98 -1.76
N PRO A 134 1.84 -13.88 -2.32
CA PRO A 134 1.38 -15.05 -1.57
C PRO A 134 2.55 -15.86 -0.97
N LEU A 135 3.68 -15.97 -1.66
CA LEU A 135 4.88 -16.66 -1.18
C LEU A 135 5.46 -16.04 0.10
N SER A 136 5.34 -14.72 0.29
CA SER A 136 5.84 -14.02 1.48
C SER A 136 5.18 -14.53 2.77
N PHE A 137 3.99 -15.10 2.67
CA PHE A 137 3.23 -15.61 3.82
C PHE A 137 3.35 -17.12 4.00
N SER A 138 4.01 -17.84 3.08
CA SER A 138 4.17 -19.29 3.14
C SER A 138 5.04 -19.76 4.33
N VAL A 139 5.90 -18.89 4.83
CA VAL A 139 6.79 -19.16 5.97
C VAL A 139 6.12 -18.94 7.33
N TRP A 140 4.91 -18.36 7.35
CA TRP A 140 4.18 -18.05 8.57
C TRP A 140 3.19 -19.13 8.97
N THR A 141 3.14 -19.46 10.25
CA THR A 141 2.09 -20.30 10.82
C THR A 141 0.98 -19.46 11.45
N GLU A 142 -0.21 -20.03 11.58
CA GLU A 142 -1.33 -19.42 12.30
C GLU A 142 -0.97 -19.08 13.75
N GLU A 143 -0.14 -19.91 14.40
CA GLU A 143 0.29 -19.66 15.78
C GLU A 143 1.17 -18.43 15.89
N GLU A 144 2.14 -18.26 15.01
CA GLU A 144 3.02 -17.10 14.96
C GLU A 144 2.22 -15.82 14.69
N MET A 145 1.30 -15.86 13.73
CA MET A 145 0.41 -14.73 13.45
C MET A 145 -0.47 -14.38 14.65
N GLN A 146 -1.00 -15.37 15.37
CA GLN A 146 -1.75 -15.12 16.60
C GLN A 146 -0.89 -14.50 17.70
N LYS A 147 0.39 -14.89 17.83
CA LYS A 147 1.34 -14.26 18.77
C LYS A 147 1.54 -12.79 18.41
N THR A 148 1.77 -12.49 17.13
CA THR A 148 1.91 -11.13 16.61
C THR A 148 0.67 -10.29 16.92
N VAL A 149 -0.51 -10.80 16.62
CA VAL A 149 -1.79 -10.12 16.94
C VAL A 149 -1.97 -9.87 18.45
N ARG A 150 -1.58 -10.82 19.29
CA ARG A 150 -1.62 -10.62 20.75
C ARG A 150 -0.67 -9.52 21.20
N LEU A 151 0.55 -9.50 20.66
CA LEU A 151 1.54 -8.45 20.94
C LEU A 151 1.02 -7.07 20.54
N MET A 152 0.48 -6.93 19.32
CA MET A 152 -0.12 -5.67 18.86
C MET A 152 -1.20 -5.15 19.80
N LYS A 153 -2.08 -6.03 20.31
CA LYS A 153 -3.13 -5.68 21.29
C LYS A 153 -2.54 -5.19 22.62
N VAL A 154 -1.53 -5.90 23.13
CA VAL A 154 -0.85 -5.51 24.37
C VAL A 154 -0.19 -4.14 24.23
N LEU A 155 0.59 -3.92 23.16
CA LEU A 155 1.26 -2.65 22.89
C LEU A 155 0.25 -1.50 22.74
N ARG A 156 -0.88 -1.76 22.07
CA ARG A 156 -1.97 -0.78 21.95
C ARG A 156 -2.59 -0.47 23.32
N GLY A 157 -2.86 -1.49 24.12
CA GLY A 157 -3.43 -1.36 25.48
C GLY A 157 -2.52 -0.56 26.41
N LEU A 158 -1.22 -0.76 26.34
CA LEU A 158 -0.21 -0.03 27.12
C LEU A 158 0.02 1.40 26.61
N LYS A 159 -0.56 1.78 25.46
CA LYS A 159 -0.38 3.11 24.79
C LYS A 159 1.07 3.42 24.40
N ILE A 160 1.91 2.42 24.29
CA ILE A 160 3.34 2.55 23.86
C ILE A 160 3.55 2.26 22.39
N ALA A 161 2.55 1.76 21.70
CA ALA A 161 2.60 1.42 20.29
C ALA A 161 3.14 2.56 19.41
N GLY A 162 2.72 3.81 19.66
CA GLY A 162 3.17 4.98 18.92
C GLY A 162 4.63 5.38 19.18
N ILE A 163 5.33 4.78 20.16
CA ILE A 163 6.75 5.05 20.44
C ILE A 163 7.62 4.19 19.52
N LEU A 164 7.17 2.97 19.20
CA LEU A 164 7.94 1.95 18.50
C LEU A 164 8.01 2.15 16.98
N SER A 165 7.06 2.88 16.39
CA SER A 165 7.10 3.15 14.96
C SER A 165 8.01 4.36 14.69
N SER A 166 9.17 4.16 14.13
CA SER A 166 10.01 5.23 13.58
C SER A 166 9.74 5.34 12.09
N VAL A 167 9.23 6.47 11.64
CA VAL A 167 9.25 6.79 10.20
C VAL A 167 10.38 7.78 10.01
N THR A 168 11.36 7.39 9.23
CA THR A 168 12.50 8.21 8.88
C THR A 168 12.33 8.73 7.46
N ASN A 169 12.77 9.95 7.21
CA ASN A 169 12.88 10.53 5.89
C ASN A 169 11.56 10.87 5.15
N LEU A 170 10.53 11.26 5.89
CA LEU A 170 9.34 11.86 5.27
C LEU A 170 9.64 13.31 4.89
N SER A 171 9.41 13.67 3.63
CA SER A 171 9.50 15.05 3.14
C SER A 171 8.29 15.86 3.58
N LEU A 172 8.15 16.10 4.90
CA LEU A 172 7.00 16.76 5.50
C LEU A 172 7.29 18.22 5.84
N THR A 173 6.31 19.08 5.60
CA THR A 173 6.27 20.41 6.20
C THR A 173 6.08 20.31 7.71
N GLU A 174 6.32 21.41 8.43
CA GLU A 174 6.14 21.45 9.89
C GLU A 174 4.69 21.13 10.31
N GLU A 175 3.70 21.57 9.53
CA GLU A 175 2.29 21.30 9.81
C GLU A 175 1.96 19.82 9.55
N GLU A 176 2.40 19.23 8.43
CA GLU A 176 2.22 17.81 8.13
C GLU A 176 2.89 16.92 9.18
N PHE A 177 4.05 17.32 9.68
CA PHE A 177 4.72 16.59 10.75
C PHE A 177 3.92 16.63 12.07
N LYS A 178 3.29 17.75 12.39
CA LYS A 178 2.37 17.84 13.54
C LYS A 178 1.16 16.90 13.34
N GLN A 179 0.57 16.91 12.15
CA GLN A 179 -0.55 16.01 11.81
C GLN A 179 -0.13 14.54 11.87
N HIS A 180 1.02 14.19 11.30
CA HIS A 180 1.56 12.83 11.34
C HIS A 180 1.73 12.33 12.79
N LYS A 181 2.22 13.17 13.71
CA LYS A 181 2.33 12.80 15.14
C LYS A 181 0.97 12.50 15.78
N LEU A 182 -0.08 13.25 15.42
CA LEU A 182 -1.44 12.99 15.91
C LEU A 182 -1.97 11.67 15.35
N LEU A 183 -1.80 11.44 14.04
CA LEU A 183 -2.20 10.21 13.37
C LEU A 183 -1.44 9.00 13.92
N LYS A 184 -0.15 9.12 14.20
CA LYS A 184 0.65 8.06 14.82
C LYS A 184 0.03 7.59 16.13
N LYS A 185 -0.33 8.51 17.02
CA LYS A 185 -0.99 8.18 18.29
C LYS A 185 -2.35 7.51 18.08
N ARG A 186 -3.10 7.94 17.05
CA ARG A 186 -4.44 7.45 16.72
C ARG A 186 -4.38 6.05 16.07
N ASN A 187 -3.50 5.90 15.07
CA ASN A 187 -3.59 4.80 14.10
C ASN A 187 -2.75 3.58 14.46
N THR A 188 -1.62 3.72 15.21
CA THR A 188 -0.74 2.59 15.49
C THR A 188 -1.49 1.45 16.18
N PHE A 189 -1.45 0.26 15.56
CA PHE A 189 -2.09 -0.98 16.02
C PHE A 189 -3.57 -0.83 16.39
N ASN A 190 -4.31 0.01 15.66
CA ASN A 190 -5.75 0.09 15.87
C ASN A 190 -6.47 -1.20 15.44
N ILE A 191 -7.78 -1.27 15.65
CA ILE A 191 -8.54 -2.49 15.40
C ILE A 191 -8.53 -2.93 13.94
N CYS A 192 -8.44 -1.99 12.97
CA CYS A 192 -8.35 -2.31 11.56
C CYS A 192 -7.02 -3.02 11.25
N CYS A 193 -5.87 -2.47 11.70
CA CYS A 193 -4.56 -3.11 11.54
C CYS A 193 -4.54 -4.51 12.19
N ILE A 194 -5.13 -4.66 13.38
CA ILE A 194 -5.22 -5.95 14.07
C ILE A 194 -6.06 -6.95 13.26
N ASN A 195 -7.14 -6.50 12.65
CA ASN A 195 -8.00 -7.36 11.83
C ASN A 195 -7.32 -7.76 10.51
N GLU A 196 -6.59 -6.85 9.87
CA GLU A 196 -5.77 -7.18 8.69
C GLU A 196 -4.75 -8.28 9.02
N ALA A 197 -3.97 -8.13 10.10
CA ALA A 197 -3.01 -9.14 10.54
C ALA A 197 -3.67 -10.51 10.79
N ARG A 198 -4.88 -10.54 11.35
CA ARG A 198 -5.61 -11.80 11.58
C ARG A 198 -6.04 -12.49 10.30
N LYS A 199 -6.25 -11.75 9.24
CA LYS A 199 -6.80 -12.26 7.97
C LYS A 199 -5.73 -12.53 6.93
N VAL A 200 -4.51 -12.02 7.10
CA VAL A 200 -3.50 -11.99 6.04
C VAL A 200 -3.14 -13.37 5.51
N LEU A 201 -2.98 -14.39 6.38
CA LEU A 201 -2.65 -15.76 5.93
C LEU A 201 -3.78 -16.36 5.06
N ASN A 202 -5.03 -16.17 5.50
CA ASN A 202 -6.17 -16.60 4.70
C ASN A 202 -6.30 -15.82 3.40
N ASN A 203 -6.06 -14.51 3.44
CA ASN A 203 -6.08 -13.64 2.26
C ASN A 203 -5.02 -14.05 1.24
N ALA A 204 -3.79 -14.30 1.71
CA ALA A 204 -2.70 -14.76 0.86
C ALA A 204 -3.02 -16.11 0.18
N ARG A 205 -3.60 -17.06 0.95
CA ARG A 205 -4.03 -18.36 0.42
C ARG A 205 -5.11 -18.21 -0.65
N VAL A 206 -6.13 -17.39 -0.43
CA VAL A 206 -7.20 -17.14 -1.43
C VAL A 206 -6.61 -16.57 -2.73
N VAL A 207 -5.63 -15.68 -2.62
CA VAL A 207 -4.95 -15.09 -3.79
C VAL A 207 -4.09 -16.13 -4.51
N ASP A 208 -3.39 -16.99 -3.77
CA ASP A 208 -2.57 -18.08 -4.33
C ASP A 208 -3.42 -19.12 -5.06
N GLU A 209 -4.54 -19.53 -4.47
CA GLU A 209 -5.48 -20.51 -5.03
C GLU A 209 -6.16 -20.03 -6.34
N ASP A 210 -6.39 -18.73 -6.51
CA ASP A 210 -6.95 -18.14 -7.75
C ASP A 210 -5.88 -18.01 -8.86
N GLY A 211 -4.59 -18.29 -8.56
CA GLY A 211 -3.50 -18.46 -9.53
C GLY A 211 -2.89 -17.16 -10.04
N ASP A 212 -2.05 -17.32 -11.04
CA ASP A 212 -1.21 -16.28 -11.61
C ASP A 212 -2.02 -15.23 -12.39
N ILE A 213 -1.47 -14.00 -12.46
CA ILE A 213 -2.04 -12.91 -13.22
C ILE A 213 -1.19 -12.53 -14.42
N GLN A 214 -1.84 -12.04 -15.47
CA GLN A 214 -1.14 -11.47 -16.63
C GLN A 214 -1.24 -9.96 -16.55
N CYS A 215 -0.12 -9.30 -16.27
CA CYS A 215 -0.02 -7.87 -16.12
C CYS A 215 1.42 -7.39 -16.32
N PRO A 216 1.67 -6.29 -17.05
CA PRO A 216 2.98 -5.65 -17.03
C PRO A 216 3.35 -5.27 -15.60
N MET A 217 4.54 -5.67 -15.15
CA MET A 217 4.99 -5.41 -13.76
C MET A 217 6.41 -4.88 -13.71
N LEU A 218 6.61 -3.84 -12.92
CA LEU A 218 7.91 -3.39 -12.42
C LEU A 218 7.92 -3.57 -10.91
N LEU A 219 8.83 -4.38 -10.41
CA LEU A 219 8.95 -4.69 -8.99
C LEU A 219 10.25 -4.12 -8.45
N PHE A 220 10.16 -3.42 -7.34
CA PHE A 220 11.30 -2.97 -6.55
C PHE A 220 11.41 -3.83 -5.30
N SER A 221 12.60 -4.34 -5.00
CA SER A 221 12.88 -5.15 -3.81
C SER A 221 13.92 -4.48 -2.93
N SER A 222 13.72 -4.53 -1.61
CA SER A 222 14.69 -4.18 -0.60
C SER A 222 15.79 -5.24 -0.47
N ASN A 223 16.77 -5.02 0.43
CA ASN A 223 17.76 -6.03 0.80
C ASN A 223 17.21 -7.13 1.75
N GLY A 224 15.99 -6.98 2.23
CA GLY A 224 15.29 -7.97 3.06
C GLY A 224 15.73 -8.04 4.52
N GLU A 225 16.70 -7.23 4.97
CA GLU A 225 17.26 -7.31 6.33
C GLU A 225 16.23 -7.09 7.45
N ASP A 226 15.18 -6.32 7.18
CA ASP A 226 14.09 -6.02 8.11
C ASP A 226 12.78 -6.72 7.76
N GLN A 227 12.86 -7.76 6.92
CA GLN A 227 11.74 -8.55 6.45
C GLN A 227 11.81 -10.01 6.89
N GLU A 228 10.84 -10.80 6.44
CA GLU A 228 10.77 -12.23 6.69
C GLU A 228 11.95 -12.97 6.04
N ARG A 229 12.30 -14.12 6.60
CA ARG A 229 13.24 -15.02 5.95
C ARG A 229 12.78 -15.32 4.51
N ASP A 230 13.74 -15.38 3.61
CA ASP A 230 13.52 -15.69 2.19
C ASP A 230 12.76 -14.57 1.41
N TRP A 231 12.65 -13.36 1.98
CA TRP A 231 11.95 -12.24 1.34
C TRP A 231 12.48 -11.93 -0.06
N VAL A 232 13.79 -11.73 -0.20
CA VAL A 232 14.44 -11.40 -1.49
C VAL A 232 14.30 -12.55 -2.49
N GLU A 233 14.44 -13.80 -2.04
CA GLU A 233 14.26 -14.97 -2.87
C GLU A 233 12.80 -15.11 -3.35
N ASN A 234 11.84 -14.87 -2.48
CA ASN A 234 10.41 -14.88 -2.82
C ASN A 234 10.06 -13.78 -3.82
N GLN A 235 10.65 -12.58 -3.70
CA GLN A 235 10.50 -11.51 -4.69
C GLN A 235 11.04 -11.93 -6.07
N ALA A 236 12.24 -12.51 -6.11
CA ALA A 236 12.86 -12.96 -7.36
C ALA A 236 12.06 -14.09 -8.01
N LYS A 237 11.58 -15.04 -7.22
CA LYS A 237 10.75 -16.15 -7.70
C LYS A 237 9.43 -15.66 -8.27
N PHE A 238 8.74 -14.75 -7.56
CA PHE A 238 7.50 -14.17 -8.05
C PHE A 238 7.72 -13.39 -9.35
N ALA A 239 8.75 -12.53 -9.41
CA ALA A 239 9.09 -11.78 -10.60
C ALA A 239 9.34 -12.70 -11.80
N SER A 240 10.10 -13.78 -11.60
CA SER A 240 10.37 -14.79 -12.64
C SER A 240 9.08 -15.46 -13.14
N ASN A 241 8.20 -15.87 -12.24
CA ASN A 241 6.95 -16.53 -12.58
C ASN A 241 6.01 -15.62 -13.37
N MET A 242 5.96 -14.33 -12.99
CA MET A 242 5.08 -13.35 -13.63
C MET A 242 5.69 -12.67 -14.87
N GLY A 243 6.96 -12.96 -15.21
CA GLY A 243 7.66 -12.24 -16.27
C GLY A 243 7.86 -10.75 -15.96
N ALA A 244 7.96 -10.40 -14.69
CA ALA A 244 8.12 -9.02 -14.22
C ALA A 244 9.56 -8.54 -14.29
N THR A 245 9.75 -7.24 -14.51
CA THR A 245 11.07 -6.60 -14.31
C THR A 245 11.29 -6.42 -12.80
N LEU A 246 12.40 -6.91 -12.26
CA LEU A 246 12.77 -6.75 -10.85
C LEU A 246 14.02 -5.87 -10.72
N ILE A 247 13.94 -4.83 -9.89
CA ILE A 247 15.05 -3.95 -9.51
C ILE A 247 15.25 -4.06 -8.01
N SER A 248 16.44 -4.49 -7.58
CA SER A 248 16.78 -4.63 -6.17
C SER A 248 17.66 -3.47 -5.69
N TYR A 249 17.37 -2.95 -4.52
CA TYR A 249 18.14 -1.90 -3.86
C TYR A 249 18.68 -2.38 -2.51
N ASP A 250 19.92 -2.02 -2.23
CA ASP A 250 20.52 -2.24 -0.91
C ASP A 250 20.04 -1.17 0.08
N CYS A 251 18.80 -1.33 0.53
CA CYS A 251 18.16 -0.49 1.54
C CYS A 251 17.00 -1.25 2.20
N SER A 252 16.47 -0.70 3.28
CA SER A 252 15.37 -1.30 4.03
C SER A 252 14.03 -1.25 3.27
N HIS A 253 13.02 -1.92 3.82
CA HIS A 253 11.67 -2.14 3.28
C HIS A 253 10.94 -0.89 2.73
N TYR A 254 11.16 0.27 3.34
CA TYR A 254 10.59 1.53 2.85
C TYR A 254 11.44 2.15 1.73
N ILE A 255 11.65 1.40 0.65
CA ILE A 255 12.54 1.75 -0.47
C ILE A 255 12.29 3.17 -0.99
N HIS A 256 11.02 3.57 -1.10
CA HIS A 256 10.60 4.88 -1.59
C HIS A 256 11.09 6.04 -0.73
N HIS A 257 11.45 5.81 0.54
CA HIS A 257 12.08 6.83 1.39
C HIS A 257 13.55 7.06 1.07
N PHE A 258 14.23 6.09 0.46
CA PHE A 258 15.67 6.12 0.22
C PHE A 258 16.02 6.27 -1.27
N LYS A 259 15.14 5.78 -2.15
CA LYS A 259 15.38 5.60 -3.58
C LYS A 259 14.31 6.25 -4.47
N SER A 260 13.64 7.30 -3.96
CA SER A 260 12.53 7.94 -4.69
C SER A 260 12.93 8.54 -6.03
N ASP A 261 14.16 9.04 -6.19
CA ASP A 261 14.63 9.60 -7.46
C ASP A 261 14.85 8.50 -8.50
N GLU A 262 15.57 7.45 -8.10
CA GLU A 262 15.83 6.30 -8.96
C GLU A 262 14.50 5.61 -9.33
N MET A 263 13.62 5.38 -8.34
CA MET A 263 12.30 4.78 -8.58
C MET A 263 11.44 5.63 -9.53
N CYS A 264 11.42 6.95 -9.35
CA CYS A 264 10.67 7.84 -10.24
C CYS A 264 11.12 7.68 -11.70
N LYS A 265 12.44 7.64 -11.93
CA LYS A 265 13.01 7.43 -13.26
C LYS A 265 12.59 6.09 -13.86
N GLU A 266 12.83 5.01 -13.14
CA GLU A 266 12.52 3.64 -13.60
C GLU A 266 11.01 3.44 -13.84
N ILE A 267 10.14 3.98 -12.97
CA ILE A 267 8.67 3.95 -13.15
C ILE A 267 8.30 4.68 -14.45
N THR A 268 8.85 5.86 -14.65
CA THR A 268 8.54 6.69 -15.83
C THR A 268 8.98 5.99 -17.11
N GLU A 269 10.21 5.48 -17.16
CA GLU A 269 10.75 4.74 -18.32
C GLU A 269 9.93 3.48 -18.61
N PHE A 270 9.60 2.69 -17.58
CA PHE A 270 8.78 1.48 -17.72
C PHE A 270 7.39 1.82 -18.30
N LEU A 271 6.68 2.79 -17.71
CA LEU A 271 5.33 3.12 -18.14
C LEU A 271 5.29 3.75 -19.56
N TYR A 272 6.30 4.50 -19.94
CA TYR A 272 6.42 4.99 -21.32
C TYR A 272 6.69 3.87 -22.31
N SER A 273 7.50 2.86 -21.94
CA SER A 273 7.76 1.71 -22.82
C SER A 273 6.49 0.92 -23.13
N LEU A 274 5.54 0.81 -22.20
CA LEU A 274 4.25 0.14 -22.41
C LEU A 274 3.37 0.86 -23.44
N LYS A 275 3.46 2.20 -23.56
CA LYS A 275 2.69 2.97 -24.55
C LYS A 275 3.19 2.71 -25.96
N PHE A 276 4.49 2.48 -26.15
CA PHE A 276 5.07 2.23 -27.46
C PHE A 276 4.95 0.78 -27.93
N ASN A 277 4.76 -0.16 -27.03
CA ASN A 277 4.59 -1.58 -27.37
C ASN A 277 3.15 -1.95 -27.75
N ASN A 278 2.19 -1.02 -27.61
CA ASN A 278 0.78 -1.18 -27.98
C ASN A 278 0.41 -0.42 -29.30
N LEU A 279 1.41 0.05 -30.07
CA LEU A 279 1.29 0.56 -31.43
C LEU A 279 1.89 -0.43 -32.43
#